data_06915f48bc5cb9a6c7c3566dcc532ca6
#
_entry.id   06915f48bc5cb9a6c7c3566dcc532ca6
#
_cell.length_a   1.000
_cell.length_b   1.000
_cell.length_c   1.000
_cell.angle_alpha   90.00
_cell.angle_beta   90.00
_cell.angle_gamma   90.00
#
_symmetry.space_group_name_H-M   'P 1'
#
loop_
_entity.id
_entity.type
_entity.pdbx_description
1 polymer ?
#
loop_
_entity_poly.entity_id
_entity_poly.type
_entity_poly.pdbx_seq_one_letter_code
_entity_poly.pdbx_strand_id
1 'polypeptide(L)'
;MKKYIVVQGPVATRSGYGDHTRDLVHSLIAMDKYDIDIISLPWGNCPMDALNVQDDKDKLIIDRLAKGNITKQPDIFIQVSVPNEFCLSPDGKPMKPGKFNIGVTAGIETNQVPHTFIEGCNRMDLIITTSEHSKAGLANTTYDKINQKTQQKEGELKLETPIEVLFEGLDLDVFCKTDKLDKPIVDELSQIKEKSCYLFVGHWIRGDLGQDRKDVGMMIKTFCETFKNVATHNKPGLILKTSGA
;
A
#
# COMPACT_ATOMS: atom_id res chain seq x y z
N MET A 1 -25.47 -19.95 3.72
CA MET A 1 -24.45 -19.93 2.64
C MET A 1 -23.57 -18.71 2.90
N LYS A 2 -22.26 -18.86 2.92
CA LYS A 2 -21.33 -17.75 3.07
C LYS A 2 -21.40 -16.85 1.82
N LYS A 3 -21.22 -15.53 1.99
CA LYS A 3 -21.07 -14.63 0.84
C LYS A 3 -19.71 -14.89 0.17
N TYR A 4 -19.71 -14.82 -1.15
CA TYR A 4 -18.51 -15.01 -1.96
C TYR A 4 -17.81 -13.65 -2.16
N ILE A 5 -16.53 -13.58 -1.79
CA ILE A 5 -15.68 -12.40 -1.92
C ILE A 5 -14.50 -12.70 -2.84
N VAL A 6 -14.17 -11.76 -3.69
CA VAL A 6 -12.89 -11.74 -4.40
C VAL A 6 -12.08 -10.55 -3.92
N VAL A 7 -10.86 -10.80 -3.45
CA VAL A 7 -9.89 -9.76 -3.10
C VAL A 7 -8.83 -9.68 -4.19
N GLN A 8 -8.68 -8.53 -4.82
CA GLN A 8 -7.65 -8.27 -5.82
C GLN A 8 -6.66 -7.25 -5.27
N GLY A 9 -5.38 -7.59 -5.26
CA GLY A 9 -4.33 -6.70 -4.78
C GLY A 9 -2.94 -7.34 -4.81
N PRO A 10 -1.89 -6.63 -4.43
CA PRO A 10 -0.50 -7.07 -4.54
C PRO A 10 -0.07 -8.01 -3.40
N VAL A 11 -0.90 -8.99 -3.04
CA VAL A 11 -0.76 -9.84 -1.86
C VAL A 11 0.58 -10.57 -1.75
N ALA A 12 1.20 -10.92 -2.88
CA ALA A 12 2.49 -11.63 -2.93
C ALA A 12 3.71 -10.69 -2.97
N THR A 13 3.51 -9.38 -2.95
CA THR A 13 4.63 -8.42 -3.12
C THR A 13 5.23 -7.97 -1.79
N ARG A 14 6.54 -7.66 -1.80
CA ARG A 14 7.23 -7.00 -0.69
C ARG A 14 7.04 -5.48 -0.79
N SER A 15 5.82 -5.03 -0.48
CA SER A 15 5.44 -3.61 -0.51
C SER A 15 4.43 -3.29 0.56
N GLY A 16 4.29 -2.02 0.95
CA GLY A 16 3.26 -1.60 1.91
C GLY A 16 1.84 -1.97 1.46
N TYR A 17 1.51 -1.83 0.17
CA TYR A 17 0.23 -2.31 -0.36
C TYR A 17 0.10 -3.83 -0.30
N GLY A 18 1.22 -4.57 -0.44
CA GLY A 18 1.25 -6.02 -0.24
C GLY A 18 0.97 -6.40 1.21
N ASP A 19 1.62 -5.73 2.16
CA ASP A 19 1.41 -5.94 3.60
C ASP A 19 -0.05 -5.65 3.96
N HIS A 20 -0.58 -4.48 3.56
CA HIS A 20 -1.97 -4.11 3.79
C HIS A 20 -2.98 -5.11 3.17
N THR A 21 -2.68 -5.63 1.97
CA THR A 21 -3.52 -6.65 1.33
C THR A 21 -3.53 -7.95 2.13
N ARG A 22 -2.35 -8.41 2.63
CA ARG A 22 -2.26 -9.61 3.46
C ARG A 22 -3.03 -9.47 4.77
N ASP A 23 -2.87 -8.34 5.45
CA ASP A 23 -3.56 -8.05 6.73
C ASP A 23 -5.08 -8.03 6.55
N LEU A 24 -5.57 -7.39 5.48
CA LEU A 24 -6.98 -7.38 5.12
C LEU A 24 -7.50 -8.80 4.84
N VAL A 25 -6.78 -9.59 4.06
CA VAL A 25 -7.16 -10.97 3.73
C VAL A 25 -7.17 -11.85 4.98
N HIS A 26 -6.14 -11.77 5.83
CA HIS A 26 -6.11 -12.51 7.10
C HIS A 26 -7.28 -12.15 8.00
N SER A 27 -7.62 -10.87 8.09
CA SER A 27 -8.78 -10.40 8.86
C SER A 27 -10.09 -10.98 8.33
N LEU A 28 -10.28 -10.99 7.01
CA LEU A 28 -11.46 -11.59 6.38
C LEU A 28 -11.54 -13.12 6.60
N ILE A 29 -10.40 -13.81 6.53
CA ILE A 29 -10.31 -15.26 6.79
C ILE A 29 -10.66 -15.54 8.25
N ALA A 30 -10.09 -14.78 9.20
CA ALA A 30 -10.33 -14.95 10.63
C ALA A 30 -11.79 -14.74 11.03
N MET A 31 -12.54 -13.92 10.29
CA MET A 31 -13.98 -13.75 10.50
C MET A 31 -14.78 -15.03 10.20
N ASP A 32 -14.29 -15.92 9.39
CA ASP A 32 -14.94 -17.17 8.93
C ASP A 32 -16.38 -17.01 8.39
N LYS A 33 -16.68 -15.82 7.82
CA LYS A 33 -18.03 -15.48 7.30
C LYS A 33 -18.13 -15.56 5.78
N TYR A 34 -17.00 -15.73 5.09
CA TYR A 34 -16.90 -15.54 3.66
C TYR A 34 -16.20 -16.72 2.97
N ASP A 35 -16.61 -17.02 1.74
CA ASP A 35 -15.83 -17.80 0.80
C ASP A 35 -14.96 -16.82 0.01
N ILE A 36 -13.63 -17.02 0.01
CA ILE A 36 -12.68 -16.01 -0.47
C ILE A 36 -11.79 -16.60 -1.55
N ASP A 37 -11.73 -15.92 -2.70
CA ASP A 37 -10.69 -16.07 -3.70
C ASP A 37 -9.83 -14.80 -3.78
N ILE A 38 -8.54 -14.98 -4.11
CA ILE A 38 -7.57 -13.89 -4.13
C ILE A 38 -6.94 -13.81 -5.52
N ILE A 39 -6.94 -12.61 -6.12
CA ILE A 39 -6.22 -12.32 -7.35
C ILE A 39 -4.98 -11.53 -6.98
N SER A 40 -3.80 -12.15 -7.12
CA SER A 40 -2.52 -11.50 -6.87
C SER A 40 -2.11 -10.63 -8.04
N LEU A 41 -1.82 -9.36 -7.78
CA LEU A 41 -1.29 -8.42 -8.76
C LEU A 41 0.18 -8.08 -8.47
N PRO A 42 0.97 -7.75 -9.49
CA PRO A 42 2.28 -7.14 -9.29
C PRO A 42 2.12 -5.71 -8.72
N TRP A 43 3.18 -5.19 -8.10
CA TRP A 43 3.26 -3.81 -7.61
C TRP A 43 4.56 -3.18 -8.09
N GLY A 44 4.51 -2.48 -9.22
CA GLY A 44 5.69 -1.95 -9.86
C GLY A 44 6.77 -3.04 -10.04
N ASN A 45 8.00 -2.75 -9.62
CA ASN A 45 9.13 -3.68 -9.67
C ASN A 45 9.36 -4.40 -8.32
N CYS A 46 8.39 -4.40 -7.40
CA CYS A 46 8.55 -5.09 -6.12
C CYS A 46 8.65 -6.59 -6.30
N PRO A 47 9.55 -7.28 -5.55
CA PRO A 47 9.60 -8.75 -5.54
C PRO A 47 8.25 -9.36 -5.16
N MET A 48 7.90 -10.47 -5.80
CA MET A 48 6.64 -11.21 -5.56
C MET A 48 6.87 -12.49 -4.74
N ASP A 49 7.81 -12.45 -3.82
CA ASP A 49 8.23 -13.57 -2.97
C ASP A 49 7.92 -13.33 -1.48
N ALA A 50 6.91 -12.52 -1.20
CA ALA A 50 6.54 -12.21 0.18
C ALA A 50 5.85 -13.36 0.91
N LEU A 51 5.19 -14.28 0.18
CA LEU A 51 4.48 -15.41 0.77
C LEU A 51 5.42 -16.62 0.93
N ASN A 52 5.48 -17.16 2.15
CA ASN A 52 6.28 -18.33 2.48
C ASN A 52 5.40 -19.58 2.60
N VAL A 53 5.63 -20.56 1.74
CA VAL A 53 4.89 -21.85 1.73
C VAL A 53 5.10 -22.70 3.00
N GLN A 54 6.07 -22.37 3.83
CA GLN A 54 6.31 -23.04 5.12
C GLN A 54 5.63 -22.35 6.30
N ASP A 55 5.11 -21.14 6.09
CA ASP A 55 4.39 -20.38 7.11
C ASP A 55 2.90 -20.72 7.05
N ASP A 56 2.32 -21.09 8.19
CA ASP A 56 0.92 -21.51 8.25
C ASP A 56 -0.06 -20.36 8.04
N LYS A 57 0.31 -19.10 8.38
CA LYS A 57 -0.50 -17.91 8.07
C LYS A 57 -0.51 -17.66 6.56
N ASP A 58 0.64 -17.73 5.92
CA ASP A 58 0.76 -17.52 4.47
C ASP A 58 0.07 -18.61 3.65
N LYS A 59 0.07 -19.86 4.13
CA LYS A 59 -0.69 -20.96 3.50
C LYS A 59 -2.17 -20.64 3.37
N LEU A 60 -2.77 -19.95 4.36
CA LEU A 60 -4.18 -19.55 4.29
C LEU A 60 -4.47 -18.63 3.09
N ILE A 61 -3.51 -17.79 2.72
CA ILE A 61 -3.59 -16.94 1.53
C ILE A 61 -3.32 -17.77 0.27
N ILE A 62 -2.23 -18.56 0.27
CA ILE A 62 -1.79 -19.36 -0.88
C ILE A 62 -2.88 -20.32 -1.35
N ASP A 63 -3.59 -20.97 -0.42
CA ASP A 63 -4.68 -21.89 -0.72
C ASP A 63 -5.90 -21.22 -1.37
N ARG A 64 -6.01 -19.90 -1.26
CA ARG A 64 -7.09 -19.08 -1.82
C ARG A 64 -6.68 -18.30 -3.07
N LEU A 65 -5.43 -18.40 -3.50
CA LEU A 65 -5.01 -17.77 -4.75
C LEU A 65 -5.77 -18.40 -5.93
N ALA A 66 -6.41 -17.54 -6.71
CA ALA A 66 -7.15 -17.97 -7.90
C ALA A 66 -6.23 -18.67 -8.91
N LYS A 67 -6.58 -19.92 -9.29
CA LYS A 67 -5.81 -20.74 -10.24
C LYS A 67 -6.19 -20.48 -11.71
N GLY A 68 -6.94 -19.44 -11.97
CA GLY A 68 -7.43 -19.07 -13.29
C GLY A 68 -8.45 -17.94 -13.23
N ASN A 69 -9.22 -17.79 -14.30
CA ASN A 69 -10.24 -16.74 -14.35
C ASN A 69 -11.37 -17.01 -13.35
N ILE A 70 -11.78 -15.96 -12.64
CA ILE A 70 -12.98 -15.98 -11.81
C ILE A 70 -14.19 -16.03 -12.73
N THR A 71 -14.93 -17.14 -12.71
CA THR A 71 -16.10 -17.36 -13.59
C THR A 71 -17.42 -16.97 -12.94
N LYS A 72 -17.46 -16.95 -11.60
CA LYS A 72 -18.66 -16.57 -10.82
C LYS A 72 -18.51 -15.12 -10.36
N GLN A 73 -19.53 -14.29 -10.62
CA GLN A 73 -19.55 -12.94 -10.10
C GLN A 73 -19.57 -12.95 -8.56
N PRO A 74 -18.61 -12.31 -7.87
CA PRO A 74 -18.60 -12.24 -6.42
C PRO A 74 -19.72 -11.35 -5.89
N ASP A 75 -20.19 -11.66 -4.69
CA ASP A 75 -21.11 -10.78 -3.96
C ASP A 75 -20.42 -9.48 -3.57
N ILE A 76 -19.12 -9.56 -3.21
CA ILE A 76 -18.27 -8.41 -2.91
C ILE A 76 -16.94 -8.58 -3.65
N PHE A 77 -16.53 -7.55 -4.36
CA PHE A 77 -15.19 -7.42 -4.94
C PHE A 77 -14.43 -6.33 -4.20
N ILE A 78 -13.25 -6.66 -3.69
CA ILE A 78 -12.37 -5.73 -2.97
C ILE A 78 -11.11 -5.57 -3.80
N GLN A 79 -10.79 -4.33 -4.18
CA GLN A 79 -9.55 -4.03 -4.89
C GLN A 79 -8.65 -3.13 -4.05
N VAL A 80 -7.45 -3.62 -3.74
CA VAL A 80 -6.42 -2.89 -3.00
C VAL A 80 -5.40 -2.35 -4.00
N SER A 81 -5.49 -1.06 -4.30
CA SER A 81 -4.64 -0.40 -5.30
C SER A 81 -4.70 1.13 -5.18
N VAL A 82 -4.02 1.82 -6.10
CA VAL A 82 -4.20 3.26 -6.32
C VAL A 82 -5.52 3.53 -7.04
N PRO A 83 -6.24 4.62 -6.71
CA PRO A 83 -7.61 4.83 -7.18
C PRO A 83 -7.80 4.84 -8.69
N ASN A 84 -6.84 5.36 -9.46
CA ASN A 84 -6.93 5.38 -10.92
C ASN A 84 -7.05 3.99 -11.57
N GLU A 85 -6.64 2.93 -10.86
CA GLU A 85 -6.72 1.54 -11.33
C GLU A 85 -8.03 0.84 -10.94
N PHE A 86 -8.85 1.46 -10.09
CA PHE A 86 -10.07 0.83 -9.60
C PHE A 86 -11.05 0.47 -10.72
N CYS A 87 -11.50 -0.79 -10.72
CA CYS A 87 -12.49 -1.31 -11.63
C CYS A 87 -12.23 -0.98 -13.10
N LEU A 88 -10.99 -1.21 -13.54
CA LEU A 88 -10.61 -1.16 -14.95
C LEU A 88 -10.28 -2.56 -15.46
N SER A 89 -10.75 -2.85 -16.68
CA SER A 89 -10.33 -4.01 -17.46
C SER A 89 -8.91 -3.80 -18.04
N PRO A 90 -8.24 -4.84 -18.50
CA PRO A 90 -6.90 -4.72 -19.08
C PRO A 90 -6.80 -3.74 -20.28
N ASP A 91 -7.89 -3.49 -20.97
CA ASP A 91 -7.99 -2.50 -22.06
C ASP A 91 -8.40 -1.10 -21.55
N GLY A 92 -8.38 -0.87 -20.24
CA GLY A 92 -8.63 0.43 -19.60
C GLY A 92 -10.10 0.84 -19.53
N LYS A 93 -11.04 -0.05 -19.81
CA LYS A 93 -12.47 0.29 -19.74
C LYS A 93 -13.03 0.03 -18.33
N PRO A 94 -13.98 0.87 -17.87
CA PRO A 94 -14.68 0.64 -16.62
C PRO A 94 -15.41 -0.71 -16.63
N MET A 95 -15.33 -1.44 -15.50
CA MET A 95 -16.02 -2.71 -15.29
C MET A 95 -16.64 -2.77 -13.89
N LYS A 96 -17.57 -3.72 -13.69
CA LYS A 96 -18.16 -4.00 -12.37
C LYS A 96 -17.99 -5.50 -12.07
N PRO A 97 -16.85 -5.90 -11.47
CA PRO A 97 -16.55 -7.32 -11.22
C PRO A 97 -17.50 -7.94 -10.20
N GLY A 98 -17.80 -7.22 -9.11
CA GLY A 98 -18.68 -7.67 -8.06
C GLY A 98 -20.10 -7.07 -8.14
N LYS A 99 -21.01 -7.66 -7.38
CA LYS A 99 -22.33 -7.02 -7.11
C LYS A 99 -22.16 -5.75 -6.27
N PHE A 100 -21.15 -5.74 -5.38
CA PHE A 100 -20.71 -4.59 -4.60
C PHE A 100 -19.20 -4.50 -4.67
N ASN A 101 -18.65 -3.32 -5.01
CA ASN A 101 -17.23 -3.11 -5.29
C ASN A 101 -16.63 -2.13 -4.30
N ILE A 102 -15.60 -2.56 -3.58
CA ILE A 102 -14.90 -1.77 -2.55
C ILE A 102 -13.50 -1.47 -3.04
N GLY A 103 -13.13 -0.19 -3.09
CA GLY A 103 -11.77 0.25 -3.32
C GLY A 103 -11.05 0.51 -1.99
N VAL A 104 -9.89 -0.09 -1.80
CA VAL A 104 -9.04 0.14 -0.63
C VAL A 104 -7.75 0.80 -1.08
N THR A 105 -7.43 1.95 -0.50
CA THR A 105 -6.25 2.75 -0.88
C THR A 105 -5.64 3.48 0.30
N ALA A 106 -4.31 3.60 0.31
CA ALA A 106 -3.61 4.45 1.27
C ALA A 106 -3.77 5.96 0.94
N GLY A 107 -4.27 6.28 -0.25
CA GLY A 107 -4.37 7.66 -0.71
C GLY A 107 -3.02 8.21 -1.18
N ILE A 108 -2.78 9.48 -0.91
CA ILE A 108 -1.56 10.21 -1.27
C ILE A 108 -1.22 11.22 -0.17
N GLU A 109 0.04 11.58 -0.06
CA GLU A 109 0.54 12.48 1.00
C GLU A 109 0.20 13.97 0.80
N THR A 110 -0.39 14.34 -0.34
CA THR A 110 -0.75 15.72 -0.69
C THR A 110 -2.16 16.11 -0.23
N ASN A 111 -2.45 17.41 -0.19
CA ASN A 111 -3.77 17.93 0.17
C ASN A 111 -4.80 17.82 -0.95
N GLN A 112 -4.34 17.56 -2.17
CA GLN A 112 -5.17 17.44 -3.37
C GLN A 112 -4.73 16.22 -4.16
N VAL A 113 -5.69 15.47 -4.66
CA VAL A 113 -5.44 14.26 -5.46
C VAL A 113 -5.64 14.53 -6.95
N PRO A 114 -5.00 13.76 -7.87
CA PRO A 114 -5.27 13.87 -9.30
C PRO A 114 -6.74 13.59 -9.64
N HIS A 115 -7.26 14.22 -10.71
CA HIS A 115 -8.63 13.98 -11.18
C HIS A 115 -8.89 12.50 -11.46
N THR A 116 -7.90 11.75 -11.96
CA THR A 116 -8.01 10.32 -12.23
C THR A 116 -8.29 9.49 -10.96
N PHE A 117 -7.86 9.98 -9.78
CA PHE A 117 -8.17 9.32 -8.51
C PHE A 117 -9.66 9.47 -8.16
N ILE A 118 -10.23 10.67 -8.37
CA ILE A 118 -11.67 10.90 -8.16
C ILE A 118 -12.51 10.07 -9.13
N GLU A 119 -12.11 10.02 -10.41
CA GLU A 119 -12.77 9.19 -11.42
C GLU A 119 -12.71 7.71 -11.03
N GLY A 120 -11.56 7.25 -10.52
CA GLY A 120 -11.39 5.88 -10.06
C GLY A 120 -12.24 5.55 -8.85
N CYS A 121 -12.25 6.40 -7.85
CA CYS A 121 -13.11 6.24 -6.69
C CYS A 121 -14.60 6.17 -7.08
N ASN A 122 -15.03 7.00 -8.02
CA ASN A 122 -16.43 7.01 -8.46
C ASN A 122 -16.85 5.79 -9.29
N ARG A 123 -15.91 4.88 -9.63
CA ARG A 123 -16.24 3.57 -10.21
C ARG A 123 -16.61 2.51 -9.16
N MET A 124 -16.32 2.79 -7.89
CA MET A 124 -16.58 1.88 -6.77
C MET A 124 -17.92 2.19 -6.09
N ASP A 125 -18.40 1.26 -5.27
CA ASP A 125 -19.60 1.44 -4.45
C ASP A 125 -19.25 1.92 -3.03
N LEU A 126 -18.00 1.71 -2.58
CA LEU A 126 -17.43 2.18 -1.32
C LEU A 126 -15.92 2.36 -1.48
N ILE A 127 -15.37 3.41 -0.87
CA ILE A 127 -13.94 3.59 -0.71
C ILE A 127 -13.57 3.43 0.76
N ILE A 128 -12.47 2.73 1.00
CA ILE A 128 -11.82 2.62 2.30
C ILE A 128 -10.42 3.22 2.18
N THR A 129 -10.10 4.15 3.08
CA THR A 129 -8.76 4.73 3.21
C THR A 129 -8.17 4.46 4.58
N THR A 130 -6.86 4.64 4.71
CA THR A 130 -6.11 4.34 5.93
C THR A 130 -6.09 5.49 6.93
N SER A 131 -6.51 6.70 6.54
CA SER A 131 -6.44 7.88 7.41
C SER A 131 -7.48 8.96 7.07
N GLU A 132 -7.79 9.79 8.05
CA GLU A 132 -8.62 10.99 7.85
C GLU A 132 -7.98 11.98 6.87
N HIS A 133 -6.64 12.05 6.81
CA HIS A 133 -5.93 12.87 5.84
C HIS A 133 -6.24 12.41 4.40
N SER A 134 -6.11 11.12 4.13
CA SER A 134 -6.40 10.55 2.80
C SER A 134 -7.88 10.70 2.44
N LYS A 135 -8.79 10.50 3.41
CA LYS A 135 -10.24 10.76 3.24
C LYS A 135 -10.49 12.22 2.85
N ALA A 136 -9.90 13.16 3.60
CA ALA A 136 -10.05 14.58 3.32
C ALA A 136 -9.49 14.98 1.96
N GLY A 137 -8.31 14.45 1.58
CA GLY A 137 -7.70 14.68 0.27
C GLY A 137 -8.60 14.26 -0.88
N LEU A 138 -9.25 13.09 -0.79
CA LEU A 138 -10.19 12.60 -1.80
C LEU A 138 -11.53 13.37 -1.77
N ALA A 139 -12.09 13.62 -0.59
CA ALA A 139 -13.41 14.24 -0.46
C ALA A 139 -13.43 15.74 -0.78
N ASN A 140 -12.34 16.46 -0.50
CA ASN A 140 -12.26 17.92 -0.69
C ASN A 140 -11.70 18.32 -2.06
N THR A 141 -11.18 17.37 -2.84
CA THR A 141 -10.67 17.68 -4.18
C THR A 141 -11.81 17.76 -5.19
N THR A 142 -11.86 18.87 -5.90
CA THR A 142 -12.81 19.09 -7.00
C THR A 142 -12.12 19.64 -8.23
N TYR A 143 -12.64 19.32 -9.40
CA TYR A 143 -12.16 19.82 -10.70
C TYR A 143 -13.32 20.29 -11.54
N ASP A 144 -13.14 21.39 -12.25
CA ASP A 144 -14.11 21.84 -13.25
C ASP A 144 -14.06 20.93 -14.49
N LYS A 145 -15.22 20.44 -14.92
CA LYS A 145 -15.38 19.79 -16.22
C LYS A 145 -15.56 20.85 -17.28
N ILE A 146 -14.54 21.04 -18.12
CA ILE A 146 -14.54 22.05 -19.19
C ILE A 146 -14.80 21.37 -20.53
N ASN A 147 -15.79 21.86 -21.27
CA ASN A 147 -16.01 21.42 -22.64
C ASN A 147 -14.86 21.93 -23.51
N GLN A 148 -14.12 21.01 -24.12
CA GLN A 148 -12.94 21.37 -24.91
C GLN A 148 -13.27 22.22 -26.16
N LYS A 149 -14.51 22.13 -26.70
CA LYS A 149 -14.93 22.89 -27.90
C LYS A 149 -15.44 24.27 -27.56
N THR A 150 -16.24 24.37 -26.48
CA THR A 150 -16.88 25.63 -26.11
C THR A 150 -16.12 26.42 -25.06
N GLN A 151 -15.12 25.76 -24.38
CA GLN A 151 -14.38 26.31 -23.25
C GLN A 151 -15.28 26.70 -22.05
N GLN A 152 -16.51 26.19 -22.02
CA GLN A 152 -17.46 26.46 -20.93
C GLN A 152 -17.42 25.34 -19.89
N LYS A 153 -17.65 25.74 -18.64
CA LYS A 153 -17.81 24.80 -17.53
C LYS A 153 -19.15 24.06 -17.67
N GLU A 154 -19.09 22.71 -17.76
CA GLU A 154 -20.28 21.85 -17.87
C GLU A 154 -20.64 21.16 -16.56
N GLY A 155 -19.79 21.31 -15.53
CA GLY A 155 -20.03 20.70 -14.23
C GLY A 155 -18.76 20.61 -13.40
N GLU A 156 -18.83 19.77 -12.37
CA GLU A 156 -17.69 19.49 -11.48
C GLU A 156 -17.42 17.98 -11.41
N LEU A 157 -16.16 17.62 -11.32
CA LEU A 157 -15.72 16.30 -10.91
C LEU A 157 -15.39 16.36 -9.42
N LYS A 158 -16.12 15.58 -8.63
CA LYS A 158 -15.92 15.43 -7.19
C LYS A 158 -16.16 13.99 -6.79
N LEU A 159 -15.76 13.64 -5.58
CA LEU A 159 -16.05 12.33 -5.02
C LEU A 159 -17.57 12.21 -4.74
N GLU A 160 -18.19 11.21 -5.37
CA GLU A 160 -19.63 10.89 -5.20
C GLU A 160 -19.79 9.59 -4.41
N THR A 161 -18.77 8.71 -4.45
CA THR A 161 -18.77 7.43 -3.74
C THR A 161 -18.59 7.64 -2.23
N PRO A 162 -19.35 6.92 -1.39
CA PRO A 162 -19.11 6.91 0.06
C PRO A 162 -17.68 6.52 0.38
N ILE A 163 -17.06 7.20 1.37
CA ILE A 163 -15.69 6.97 1.80
C ILE A 163 -15.62 6.84 3.31
N GLU A 164 -14.95 5.79 3.77
CA GLU A 164 -14.74 5.49 5.18
C GLU A 164 -13.26 5.33 5.49
N VAL A 165 -12.89 5.53 6.75
CA VAL A 165 -11.54 5.31 7.24
C VAL A 165 -11.50 3.99 7.99
N LEU A 166 -10.60 3.11 7.55
CA LEU A 166 -10.19 1.92 8.29
C LEU A 166 -8.67 2.02 8.48
N PHE A 167 -8.24 2.35 9.68
CA PHE A 167 -6.82 2.44 10.00
C PHE A 167 -6.14 1.07 9.80
N GLU A 168 -4.91 1.09 9.30
CA GLU A 168 -4.14 -0.13 9.10
C GLU A 168 -3.84 -0.81 10.43
N GLY A 169 -4.07 -2.12 10.47
CA GLY A 169 -3.70 -2.96 11.60
C GLY A 169 -2.21 -3.28 11.60
N LEU A 170 -1.77 -3.89 12.70
CA LEU A 170 -0.41 -4.36 12.87
C LEU A 170 -0.44 -5.72 13.56
N ASP A 171 0.32 -6.70 13.05
CA ASP A 171 0.51 -7.97 13.74
C ASP A 171 1.47 -7.78 14.92
N LEU A 172 0.91 -7.73 16.13
CA LEU A 172 1.68 -7.49 17.36
C LEU A 172 2.51 -8.71 17.80
N ASP A 173 2.28 -9.88 17.23
CA ASP A 173 3.13 -11.06 17.47
C ASP A 173 4.44 -10.94 16.67
N VAL A 174 4.41 -10.24 15.53
CA VAL A 174 5.58 -9.97 14.68
C VAL A 174 6.26 -8.67 15.07
N PHE A 175 5.47 -7.59 15.21
CA PHE A 175 5.97 -6.25 15.52
C PHE A 175 5.87 -5.97 17.02
N CYS A 176 6.73 -6.62 17.79
CA CYS A 176 6.78 -6.46 19.25
C CYS A 176 8.21 -6.23 19.73
N LYS A 177 8.34 -5.68 20.94
CA LYS A 177 9.64 -5.65 21.61
C LYS A 177 10.03 -7.08 21.97
N THR A 178 11.17 -7.54 21.50
CA THR A 178 11.72 -8.84 21.84
C THR A 178 13.11 -8.70 22.46
N ASP A 179 13.38 -9.50 23.50
CA ASP A 179 14.71 -9.66 24.08
C ASP A 179 15.46 -10.86 23.45
N LYS A 180 14.80 -11.59 22.55
CA LYS A 180 15.35 -12.75 21.84
C LYS A 180 15.58 -12.35 20.38
N LEU A 181 16.82 -12.02 20.06
CA LEU A 181 17.23 -11.79 18.67
C LEU A 181 17.91 -13.05 18.13
N ASP A 182 17.69 -13.35 16.86
CA ASP A 182 18.40 -14.42 16.16
C ASP A 182 19.89 -14.12 16.12
N LYS A 183 20.70 -15.17 16.36
CA LYS A 183 22.16 -15.04 16.41
C LYS A 183 22.76 -14.33 15.18
N PRO A 184 22.37 -14.62 13.94
CA PRO A 184 22.89 -13.89 12.77
C PRO A 184 22.64 -12.39 12.84
N ILE A 185 21.46 -11.96 13.33
CA ILE A 185 21.13 -10.53 13.48
C ILE A 185 22.00 -9.90 14.57
N VAL A 186 22.19 -10.59 15.70
CA VAL A 186 23.06 -10.11 16.78
C VAL A 186 24.50 -9.98 16.29
N ASP A 187 25.02 -10.97 15.57
CA ASP A 187 26.38 -10.98 15.05
C ASP A 187 26.60 -9.82 14.07
N GLU A 188 25.63 -9.53 13.23
CA GLU A 188 25.68 -8.41 12.27
C GLU A 188 25.58 -7.04 12.98
N LEU A 189 24.64 -6.87 13.89
CA LEU A 189 24.46 -5.62 14.64
C LEU A 189 25.65 -5.34 15.59
N SER A 190 26.33 -6.38 16.11
CA SER A 190 27.49 -6.22 16.98
C SER A 190 28.70 -5.59 16.29
N GLN A 191 28.74 -5.54 14.96
CA GLN A 191 29.79 -4.88 14.18
C GLN A 191 29.64 -3.36 14.18
N ILE A 192 28.47 -2.83 14.57
CA ILE A 192 28.19 -1.40 14.66
C ILE A 192 28.83 -0.85 15.93
N LYS A 193 29.80 0.06 15.77
CA LYS A 193 30.59 0.62 16.86
C LYS A 193 29.97 1.86 17.51
N GLU A 194 29.04 2.49 16.80
CA GLU A 194 28.37 3.69 17.23
C GLU A 194 27.41 3.41 18.37
N LYS A 195 27.44 4.28 19.40
CA LYS A 195 26.58 4.14 20.61
C LYS A 195 25.08 4.36 20.33
N SER A 196 24.77 5.12 19.28
CA SER A 196 23.43 5.42 18.84
C SER A 196 23.37 5.39 17.33
N CYS A 197 22.26 4.91 16.79
CA CYS A 197 22.05 4.81 15.35
C CYS A 197 20.67 5.36 14.97
N TYR A 198 20.62 5.95 13.78
CA TYR A 198 19.38 6.24 13.08
C TYR A 198 19.13 5.12 12.08
N LEU A 199 17.89 4.63 12.01
CA LEU A 199 17.50 3.57 11.07
C LEU A 199 16.54 4.15 10.04
N PHE A 200 16.87 3.95 8.77
CA PHE A 200 15.96 4.12 7.64
C PHE A 200 15.59 2.74 7.07
N VAL A 201 14.28 2.51 6.88
CA VAL A 201 13.76 1.32 6.21
C VAL A 201 12.88 1.75 5.05
N GLY A 202 13.21 1.35 3.84
CA GLY A 202 12.42 1.72 2.67
C GLY A 202 13.13 1.48 1.34
N HIS A 203 12.41 1.72 0.26
CA HIS A 203 13.01 1.67 -1.08
C HIS A 203 13.86 2.92 -1.33
N TRP A 204 15.06 2.73 -1.85
CA TRP A 204 15.85 3.81 -2.43
C TRP A 204 15.51 3.91 -3.90
N ILE A 205 14.59 4.81 -4.22
CA ILE A 205 14.07 4.98 -5.56
C ILE A 205 15.04 5.85 -6.37
N ARG A 206 15.22 5.52 -7.65
CA ARG A 206 16.05 6.32 -8.56
C ARG A 206 15.48 7.72 -8.70
N GLY A 207 16.31 8.74 -8.57
CA GLY A 207 15.98 10.16 -8.70
C GLY A 207 17.16 11.04 -8.34
N ASP A 208 17.11 12.30 -8.76
CA ASP A 208 18.07 13.33 -8.31
C ASP A 208 17.83 13.70 -6.85
N LEU A 209 18.80 14.33 -6.23
CA LEU A 209 18.74 14.77 -4.84
C LEU A 209 17.52 15.70 -4.62
N GLY A 210 16.63 15.31 -3.71
CA GLY A 210 15.39 16.05 -3.43
C GLY A 210 14.23 15.76 -4.39
N GLN A 211 14.37 14.79 -5.31
CA GLN A 211 13.31 14.42 -6.27
C GLN A 211 12.79 12.98 -6.09
N ASP A 212 13.50 12.17 -5.34
CA ASP A 212 13.01 10.87 -4.92
C ASP A 212 11.92 11.02 -3.85
N ARG A 213 10.78 10.36 -4.01
CA ARG A 213 9.65 10.42 -3.07
C ARG A 213 10.04 10.07 -1.62
N LYS A 214 11.02 9.21 -1.42
CA LYS A 214 11.56 8.84 -0.09
C LYS A 214 12.72 9.74 0.34
N ASP A 215 13.25 10.52 -0.60
CA ASP A 215 14.31 11.51 -0.41
C ASP A 215 15.52 11.01 0.35
N VAL A 216 15.92 9.76 0.04
CA VAL A 216 17.01 9.06 0.73
C VAL A 216 18.32 9.83 0.58
N GLY A 217 18.58 10.35 -0.60
CA GLY A 217 19.78 11.16 -0.88
C GLY A 217 19.86 12.41 -0.01
N MET A 218 18.75 13.16 0.13
CA MET A 218 18.69 14.36 0.97
C MET A 218 18.79 13.99 2.45
N MET A 219 18.17 12.89 2.87
CA MET A 219 18.27 12.38 4.25
C MET A 219 19.72 12.05 4.61
N ILE A 220 20.48 11.37 3.73
CA ILE A 220 21.90 11.07 3.93
C ILE A 220 22.71 12.36 4.02
N LYS A 221 22.49 13.29 3.08
CA LYS A 221 23.16 14.59 3.08
C LYS A 221 22.91 15.34 4.39
N THR A 222 21.66 15.46 4.80
CA THR A 222 21.25 16.13 6.04
C THR A 222 21.88 15.48 7.26
N PHE A 223 21.90 14.14 7.32
CA PHE A 223 22.57 13.39 8.38
C PHE A 223 24.06 13.73 8.44
N CYS A 224 24.77 13.67 7.33
CA CYS A 224 26.20 13.98 7.25
C CYS A 224 26.49 15.44 7.64
N GLU A 225 25.70 16.39 7.18
CA GLU A 225 25.85 17.81 7.50
C GLU A 225 25.57 18.10 8.97
N THR A 226 24.56 17.49 9.54
CA THR A 226 24.17 17.66 10.96
C THR A 226 25.29 17.18 11.90
N PHE A 227 25.87 16.02 11.60
CA PHE A 227 26.83 15.38 12.50
C PHE A 227 28.30 15.58 12.11
N LYS A 228 28.61 16.37 11.05
CA LYS A 228 30.00 16.56 10.58
C LYS A 228 30.96 17.06 11.65
N ASN A 229 30.49 17.97 12.53
CA ASN A 229 31.30 18.62 13.55
C ASN A 229 31.21 17.95 14.93
N VAL A 230 30.46 16.86 15.06
CA VAL A 230 30.39 16.09 16.30
C VAL A 230 31.66 15.29 16.48
N ALA A 231 32.21 15.25 17.71
CA ALA A 231 33.40 14.46 18.02
C ALA A 231 33.20 12.98 17.65
N THR A 232 34.20 12.34 17.06
CA THR A 232 34.12 10.99 16.50
C THR A 232 33.48 9.96 17.43
N HIS A 233 33.82 10.02 18.74
CA HIS A 233 33.29 9.08 19.73
C HIS A 233 31.80 9.29 20.10
N ASN A 234 31.21 10.40 19.65
CA ASN A 234 29.80 10.74 19.86
C ASN A 234 28.99 10.79 18.55
N LYS A 235 29.64 10.54 17.40
CA LYS A 235 28.91 10.49 16.12
C LYS A 235 27.94 9.32 16.13
N PRO A 236 26.67 9.53 15.73
CA PRO A 236 25.74 8.43 15.53
C PRO A 236 26.07 7.68 14.23
N GLY A 237 25.64 6.42 14.15
CA GLY A 237 25.60 5.66 12.90
C GLY A 237 24.31 5.93 12.12
N LEU A 238 24.36 5.74 10.81
CA LEU A 238 23.18 5.69 9.94
C LEU A 238 23.08 4.31 9.32
N ILE A 239 22.02 3.59 9.64
CA ILE A 239 21.70 2.27 9.12
C ILE A 239 20.67 2.43 8.01
N LEU A 240 20.98 1.95 6.80
CA LEU A 240 20.09 1.96 5.66
C LEU A 240 19.65 0.53 5.34
N LYS A 241 18.39 0.21 5.62
CA LYS A 241 17.75 -1.04 5.16
C LYS A 241 16.96 -0.71 3.91
N THR A 242 17.54 -0.97 2.73
CA THR A 242 16.93 -0.63 1.45
C THR A 242 16.77 -1.85 0.56
N SER A 243 15.91 -1.73 -0.45
CA SER A 243 15.80 -2.67 -1.57
C SER A 243 15.90 -1.89 -2.88
N GLY A 244 16.53 -2.47 -3.89
CA GLY A 244 16.53 -1.90 -5.24
C GLY A 244 17.50 -0.73 -5.45
N ALA A 245 18.61 -0.70 -4.73
CA ALA A 245 19.74 0.21 -5.05
C ALA A 245 20.57 -0.33 -6.20
#